data_13f786009ec45b4798c77fdeaf8ba575
#
_entry.id   13f786009ec45b4798c77fdeaf8ba575
#
_cell.length_a   1.000
_cell.length_b   1.000
_cell.length_c   1.000
_cell.angle_alpha   90.00
_cell.angle_beta   90.00
_cell.angle_gamma   90.00
#
_symmetry.space_group_name_H-M   'P 1'
#
loop_
_entity.id
_entity.type
_entity.pdbx_description
1 polymer ?
#
loop_
_entity_poly.entity_id
_entity_poly.type
_entity_poly.pdbx_seq_one_letter_code
_entity_poly.pdbx_strand_id
1 'polypeptide(L)'
;MSPSLREEMTTLSLFGGRLALAELILFSVFLTDILMLGVLGELNLSAVLLANAAFVLCYVTALGFLQGALPLASQRFEAGDLGGYHAIVTMSIGLATGLAILLLGIFMLFPAGLRLLGYPPELIAECWRYIAWVMPAYMLAMIYIAVRNGVIATGNSRWFMTLSLATLALNAAFNYILGFGIQLGPLNIPDMGTSGIALASSLVDSMLFFGFVWLLHQSGFRLSLVPRDADTGRRRDVVRRQLGPVLTIGIPVGIVFFVDTTLFSAALMIVGRHDVQGMAAIGLIFEWSALAIMVPVGLSEAIVQRVARATGQDASPDKPKHERLGAPVAVITKAALMVCAGYVAILALIHFGLGINVPVYFIVDDAAHPDLLARLDELALLGFLVAALHAVIIVLASILRGLLDVTTSMIATLVCYWGIGLGLTVLFVEALALDAWYALLAVVIGLAASTVTIGVRLWMRLAGNAGQKRIP
;
A
#
# COMPACT_ATOMS: atom_id res chain seq x y z
N MET A 1 18.89 -26.84 -7.64
CA MET A 1 18.58 -26.45 -9.05
C MET A 1 17.96 -25.06 -9.04
N SER A 2 18.46 -24.12 -9.86
CA SER A 2 17.78 -22.83 -10.02
C SER A 2 16.43 -23.05 -10.69
N PRO A 3 15.32 -22.44 -10.19
CA PRO A 3 14.02 -22.58 -10.83
C PRO A 3 14.08 -22.04 -12.27
N SER A 4 13.30 -22.64 -13.16
CA SER A 4 13.17 -22.16 -14.53
C SER A 4 12.39 -20.83 -14.53
N LEU A 5 12.62 -19.99 -15.55
CA LEU A 5 11.87 -18.72 -15.69
C LEU A 5 10.34 -18.96 -15.68
N ARG A 6 9.88 -20.04 -16.32
CA ARG A 6 8.47 -20.40 -16.36
C ARG A 6 7.92 -20.77 -14.98
N GLU A 7 8.68 -21.50 -14.19
CA GLU A 7 8.28 -21.85 -12.79
C GLU A 7 8.18 -20.61 -11.92
N GLU A 8 9.14 -19.66 -12.03
CA GLU A 8 9.07 -18.40 -11.28
C GLU A 8 7.91 -17.52 -11.72
N MET A 9 7.64 -17.40 -13.03
CA MET A 9 6.46 -16.70 -13.52
C MET A 9 5.16 -17.30 -12.98
N THR A 10 5.04 -18.62 -13.00
CA THR A 10 3.86 -19.32 -12.47
C THR A 10 3.74 -19.08 -10.96
N THR A 11 4.83 -19.16 -10.22
CA THR A 11 4.86 -18.93 -8.77
C THR A 11 4.46 -17.49 -8.44
N LEU A 12 5.05 -16.51 -9.11
CA LEU A 12 4.72 -15.10 -8.90
C LEU A 12 3.28 -14.79 -9.29
N SER A 13 2.78 -15.37 -10.39
CA SER A 13 1.39 -15.16 -10.83
C SER A 13 0.39 -15.79 -9.86
N LEU A 14 0.64 -16.98 -9.35
CA LEU A 14 -0.26 -17.66 -8.40
C LEU A 14 -0.18 -17.06 -6.99
N PHE A 15 1.01 -16.89 -6.46
CA PHE A 15 1.21 -16.34 -5.11
C PHE A 15 0.90 -14.85 -5.07
N GLY A 16 1.49 -14.07 -5.98
CA GLY A 16 1.24 -12.63 -6.11
C GLY A 16 -0.17 -12.31 -6.56
N GLY A 17 -0.78 -13.13 -7.43
CA GLY A 17 -2.17 -12.97 -7.85
C GLY A 17 -3.17 -13.13 -6.71
N ARG A 18 -2.93 -14.05 -5.76
CA ARG A 18 -3.77 -14.16 -4.55
C ARG A 18 -3.66 -12.93 -3.66
N LEU A 19 -2.44 -12.38 -3.51
CA LEU A 19 -2.23 -11.15 -2.75
C LEU A 19 -2.85 -9.95 -3.47
N ALA A 20 -2.69 -9.84 -4.78
CA ALA A 20 -3.28 -8.78 -5.60
C ALA A 20 -4.81 -8.78 -5.55
N LEU A 21 -5.44 -9.96 -5.65
CA LEU A 21 -6.89 -10.09 -5.49
C LEU A 21 -7.34 -9.72 -4.07
N ALA A 22 -6.57 -10.09 -3.06
CA ALA A 22 -6.87 -9.70 -1.68
C ALA A 22 -6.81 -8.17 -1.50
N GLU A 23 -5.82 -7.48 -2.09
CA GLU A 23 -5.72 -6.02 -2.06
C GLU A 23 -6.90 -5.35 -2.78
N LEU A 24 -7.28 -5.84 -3.98
CA LEU A 24 -8.45 -5.34 -4.71
C LEU A 24 -9.73 -5.50 -3.90
N ILE A 25 -9.92 -6.65 -3.25
CA ILE A 25 -11.09 -6.91 -2.42
C ILE A 25 -11.10 -5.98 -1.20
N LEU A 26 -9.96 -5.78 -0.52
CA LEU A 26 -9.85 -4.88 0.62
C LEU A 26 -10.07 -3.41 0.22
N PHE A 27 -9.60 -2.99 -0.97
CA PHE A 27 -9.93 -1.68 -1.50
C PHE A 27 -11.44 -1.53 -1.78
N SER A 28 -12.11 -2.61 -2.22
CA SER A 28 -13.57 -2.61 -2.42
C SER A 28 -14.37 -2.47 -1.11
N VAL A 29 -13.81 -2.89 0.04
CA VAL A 29 -14.41 -2.63 1.37
C VAL A 29 -14.49 -1.12 1.60
N PHE A 30 -13.39 -0.39 1.40
CA PHE A 30 -13.34 1.07 1.52
C PHE A 30 -14.34 1.76 0.57
N LEU A 31 -14.43 1.29 -0.68
CA LEU A 31 -15.38 1.83 -1.65
C LEU A 31 -16.83 1.58 -1.23
N THR A 32 -17.13 0.40 -0.67
CA THR A 32 -18.46 0.07 -0.15
C THR A 32 -18.88 1.00 0.98
N ASP A 33 -17.97 1.30 1.92
CA ASP A 33 -18.21 2.25 3.00
C ASP A 33 -18.55 3.64 2.46
N ILE A 34 -17.79 4.16 1.50
CA ILE A 34 -18.05 5.48 0.88
C ILE A 34 -19.40 5.51 0.19
N LEU A 35 -19.76 4.48 -0.60
CA LEU A 35 -21.03 4.42 -1.31
C LEU A 35 -22.21 4.40 -0.32
N MET A 36 -22.12 3.64 0.75
CA MET A 36 -23.18 3.56 1.75
C MET A 36 -23.30 4.84 2.58
N LEU A 37 -22.18 5.51 2.88
CA LEU A 37 -22.17 6.82 3.54
C LEU A 37 -22.79 7.93 2.67
N GLY A 38 -22.62 7.86 1.35
CA GLY A 38 -23.23 8.78 0.42
C GLY A 38 -24.77 8.78 0.50
N VAL A 39 -25.36 7.63 0.79
CA VAL A 39 -26.84 7.49 1.00
C VAL A 39 -27.30 8.15 2.29
N LEU A 40 -26.44 8.27 3.32
CA LEU A 40 -26.76 8.90 4.60
C LEU A 40 -26.74 10.44 4.58
N GLY A 41 -26.25 11.05 3.49
CA GLY A 41 -26.26 12.50 3.27
C GLY A 41 -24.87 13.16 3.24
N GLU A 42 -24.84 14.36 2.69
CA GLU A 42 -23.60 15.10 2.38
C GLU A 42 -22.73 15.41 3.61
N LEU A 43 -23.32 15.79 4.74
CA LEU A 43 -22.58 16.10 5.97
C LEU A 43 -21.85 14.85 6.49
N ASN A 44 -22.54 13.71 6.51
CA ASN A 44 -22.00 12.44 6.95
C ASN A 44 -20.84 11.98 6.06
N LEU A 45 -21.04 12.03 4.75
CA LEU A 45 -20.02 11.69 3.78
C LEU A 45 -18.79 12.62 3.92
N SER A 46 -19.00 13.93 3.99
CA SER A 46 -17.91 14.92 4.13
C SER A 46 -17.11 14.72 5.41
N ALA A 47 -17.79 14.41 6.53
CA ALA A 47 -17.14 14.14 7.82
C ALA A 47 -16.25 12.90 7.74
N VAL A 48 -16.73 11.83 7.13
CA VAL A 48 -15.98 10.58 7.01
C VAL A 48 -14.81 10.72 6.02
N LEU A 49 -15.02 11.39 4.89
CA LEU A 49 -13.95 11.66 3.93
C LEU A 49 -12.81 12.47 4.56
N LEU A 50 -13.15 13.49 5.38
CA LEU A 50 -12.16 14.29 6.09
C LEU A 50 -11.38 13.45 7.14
N ALA A 51 -12.06 12.62 7.91
CA ALA A 51 -11.45 11.72 8.87
C ALA A 51 -10.55 10.67 8.18
N ASN A 52 -11.03 10.06 7.09
CA ASN A 52 -10.28 9.07 6.32
C ASN A 52 -9.06 9.67 5.62
N ALA A 53 -9.13 10.89 5.10
CA ALA A 53 -7.96 11.56 4.49
C ALA A 53 -6.80 11.70 5.50
N ALA A 54 -7.11 12.09 6.75
CA ALA A 54 -6.12 12.15 7.81
C ALA A 54 -5.60 10.75 8.21
N PHE A 55 -6.49 9.75 8.28
CA PHE A 55 -6.12 8.37 8.59
C PHE A 55 -5.20 7.78 7.51
N VAL A 56 -5.56 7.89 6.24
CA VAL A 56 -4.81 7.31 5.12
C VAL A 56 -3.38 7.82 5.10
N LEU A 57 -3.15 9.11 5.32
CA LEU A 57 -1.80 9.66 5.37
C LEU A 57 -0.95 9.03 6.48
N CYS A 58 -1.50 8.90 7.68
CA CYS A 58 -0.84 8.26 8.81
C CYS A 58 -0.64 6.76 8.57
N TYR A 59 -1.68 6.09 8.06
CA TYR A 59 -1.70 4.64 7.81
C TYR A 59 -0.68 4.23 6.76
N VAL A 60 -0.68 4.89 5.60
CA VAL A 60 0.21 4.56 4.49
C VAL A 60 1.67 4.79 4.88
N THR A 61 1.96 5.86 5.62
CA THR A 61 3.30 6.13 6.16
C THR A 61 3.74 5.04 7.13
N ALA A 62 2.87 4.65 8.08
CA ALA A 62 3.15 3.59 9.04
C ALA A 62 3.25 2.21 8.38
N LEU A 63 2.42 1.93 7.37
CA LEU A 63 2.52 0.75 6.51
C LEU A 63 3.93 0.66 5.92
N GLY A 64 4.45 1.75 5.37
CA GLY A 64 5.80 1.80 4.83
C GLY A 64 6.87 1.45 5.89
N PHE A 65 6.77 2.00 7.11
CA PHE A 65 7.70 1.66 8.18
C PHE A 65 7.67 0.16 8.54
N LEU A 66 6.50 -0.45 8.54
CA LEU A 66 6.32 -1.87 8.87
C LEU A 66 6.74 -2.80 7.73
N GLN A 67 6.80 -2.31 6.50
CA GLN A 67 7.26 -3.08 5.34
C GLN A 67 8.74 -3.48 5.41
N GLY A 68 9.53 -2.88 6.28
CA GLY A 68 10.90 -3.30 6.55
C GLY A 68 11.02 -4.70 7.17
N ALA A 69 9.99 -5.19 7.83
CA ALA A 69 9.99 -6.51 8.46
C ALA A 69 9.89 -7.65 7.45
N LEU A 70 9.14 -7.48 6.35
CA LEU A 70 8.86 -8.55 5.38
C LEU A 70 10.13 -9.18 4.77
N PRO A 71 11.08 -8.42 4.19
CA PRO A 71 12.28 -9.03 3.62
C PRO A 71 13.16 -9.70 4.67
N LEU A 72 13.31 -9.09 5.85
CA LEU A 72 14.13 -9.65 6.93
C LEU A 72 13.53 -10.94 7.50
N ALA A 73 12.22 -10.96 7.76
CA ALA A 73 11.52 -12.16 8.22
C ALA A 73 11.61 -13.29 7.18
N SER A 74 11.45 -12.96 5.89
CA SER A 74 11.55 -13.92 4.78
C SER A 74 12.95 -14.54 4.68
N GLN A 75 14.01 -13.73 4.82
CA GLN A 75 15.40 -14.22 4.82
C GLN A 75 15.67 -15.17 5.98
N ARG A 76 15.25 -14.78 7.21
CA ARG A 76 15.45 -15.60 8.41
C ARG A 76 14.68 -16.93 8.33
N PHE A 77 13.43 -16.87 7.89
CA PHE A 77 12.60 -18.05 7.73
C PHE A 77 13.23 -19.06 6.76
N GLU A 78 13.69 -18.60 5.59
CA GLU A 78 14.30 -19.45 4.58
C GLU A 78 15.67 -20.00 4.99
N ALA A 79 16.44 -19.23 5.77
CA ALA A 79 17.70 -19.68 6.34
C ALA A 79 17.54 -20.71 7.48
N GLY A 80 16.30 -21.06 7.87
CA GLY A 80 16.00 -21.93 9.00
C GLY A 80 16.17 -21.29 10.38
N ASP A 81 16.50 -19.98 10.43
CA ASP A 81 16.61 -19.22 11.68
C ASP A 81 15.22 -18.81 12.19
N LEU A 82 14.50 -19.79 12.72
CA LEU A 82 13.16 -19.57 13.28
C LEU A 82 13.18 -18.63 14.49
N GLY A 83 14.27 -18.63 15.27
CA GLY A 83 14.45 -17.70 16.39
C GLY A 83 14.50 -16.25 15.93
N GLY A 84 15.31 -15.97 14.91
CA GLY A 84 15.40 -14.67 14.27
C GLY A 84 14.09 -14.23 13.59
N TYR A 85 13.40 -15.16 12.90
CA TYR A 85 12.08 -14.91 12.33
C TYR A 85 11.06 -14.48 13.40
N HIS A 86 10.92 -15.25 14.49
CA HIS A 86 10.00 -14.92 15.57
C HIS A 86 10.34 -13.57 16.21
N ALA A 87 11.63 -13.27 16.41
CA ALA A 87 12.07 -12.00 16.98
C ALA A 87 11.71 -10.82 16.08
N ILE A 88 11.94 -10.90 14.76
CA ILE A 88 11.61 -9.82 13.82
C ILE A 88 10.11 -9.56 13.77
N VAL A 89 9.28 -10.61 13.66
CA VAL A 89 7.82 -10.46 13.64
C VAL A 89 7.30 -9.90 14.96
N THR A 90 7.80 -10.37 16.10
CA THR A 90 7.44 -9.84 17.43
C THR A 90 7.81 -8.35 17.57
N MET A 91 9.00 -7.95 17.11
CA MET A 91 9.42 -6.54 17.12
C MET A 91 8.56 -5.69 16.20
N SER A 92 8.17 -6.20 15.04
CA SER A 92 7.27 -5.52 14.10
C SER A 92 5.88 -5.32 14.71
N ILE A 93 5.34 -6.32 15.42
CA ILE A 93 4.07 -6.19 16.16
C ILE A 93 4.20 -5.13 17.26
N GLY A 94 5.31 -5.11 18.00
CA GLY A 94 5.58 -4.09 19.02
C GLY A 94 5.67 -2.67 18.43
N LEU A 95 6.38 -2.51 17.30
CA LEU A 95 6.45 -1.26 16.56
C LEU A 95 5.06 -0.82 16.06
N ALA A 96 4.30 -1.73 15.46
CA ALA A 96 2.94 -1.47 15.00
C ALA A 96 2.00 -1.04 16.13
N THR A 97 2.12 -1.67 17.30
CA THR A 97 1.36 -1.28 18.51
C THR A 97 1.75 0.12 18.96
N GLY A 98 3.04 0.45 18.94
CA GLY A 98 3.51 1.81 19.24
C GLY A 98 2.97 2.86 18.28
N LEU A 99 2.95 2.55 16.98
CA LEU A 99 2.36 3.40 15.94
C LEU A 99 0.85 3.53 16.10
N ALA A 100 0.13 2.46 16.47
CA ALA A 100 -1.29 2.50 16.76
C ALA A 100 -1.63 3.41 17.95
N ILE A 101 -0.82 3.37 19.02
CA ILE A 101 -0.96 4.27 20.18
C ILE A 101 -0.67 5.72 19.78
N LEU A 102 0.34 5.95 18.94
CA LEU A 102 0.64 7.29 18.42
C LEU A 102 -0.53 7.82 17.57
N LEU A 103 -1.09 6.96 16.72
CA LEU A 103 -2.27 7.29 15.91
C LEU A 103 -3.46 7.67 16.79
N LEU A 104 -3.73 6.89 17.85
CA LEU A 104 -4.77 7.21 18.83
C LEU A 104 -4.55 8.61 19.41
N GLY A 105 -3.31 8.95 19.80
CA GLY A 105 -2.96 10.29 20.31
C GLY A 105 -3.22 11.40 19.29
N ILE A 106 -2.85 11.20 18.03
CA ILE A 106 -3.11 12.16 16.93
C ILE A 106 -4.63 12.38 16.76
N PHE A 107 -5.41 11.31 16.73
CA PHE A 107 -6.86 11.42 16.54
C PHE A 107 -7.61 11.97 17.74
N MET A 108 -7.08 11.82 18.96
CA MET A 108 -7.61 12.52 20.14
C MET A 108 -7.47 14.05 20.02
N LEU A 109 -6.44 14.53 19.32
CA LEU A 109 -6.22 15.95 19.06
C LEU A 109 -6.91 16.46 17.79
N PHE A 110 -7.42 15.57 16.95
CA PHE A 110 -7.99 15.90 15.64
C PHE A 110 -9.12 16.93 15.69
N PRO A 111 -10.12 16.84 16.61
CA PRO A 111 -11.16 17.87 16.73
C PRO A 111 -10.62 19.26 17.08
N ALA A 112 -9.58 19.31 17.90
CA ALA A 112 -8.92 20.59 18.23
C ALA A 112 -8.21 21.18 17.00
N GLY A 113 -7.53 20.35 16.22
CA GLY A 113 -6.91 20.74 14.96
C GLY A 113 -7.94 21.30 13.96
N LEU A 114 -9.08 20.64 13.79
CA LEU A 114 -10.15 21.10 12.89
C LEU A 114 -10.74 22.46 13.34
N ARG A 115 -10.88 22.69 14.66
CA ARG A 115 -11.31 23.99 15.20
C ARG A 115 -10.32 25.11 14.87
N LEU A 116 -9.01 24.83 15.00
CA LEU A 116 -7.97 25.79 14.64
C LEU A 116 -7.96 26.14 13.15
N LEU A 117 -8.35 25.18 12.30
CA LEU A 117 -8.49 25.39 10.85
C LEU A 117 -9.81 26.05 10.45
N GLY A 118 -10.72 26.33 11.40
CA GLY A 118 -11.97 27.05 11.16
C GLY A 118 -13.11 26.19 10.56
N TYR A 119 -13.06 24.86 10.71
CA TYR A 119 -14.15 24.01 10.25
C TYR A 119 -15.44 24.21 11.09
N PRO A 120 -16.64 24.03 10.46
CA PRO A 120 -17.92 24.15 11.15
C PRO A 120 -18.03 23.18 12.33
N PRO A 121 -18.62 23.61 13.49
CA PRO A 121 -18.79 22.76 14.66
C PRO A 121 -19.58 21.46 14.41
N GLU A 122 -20.57 21.52 13.53
CA GLU A 122 -21.40 20.36 13.14
C GLU A 122 -20.57 19.29 12.44
N LEU A 123 -19.72 19.69 11.48
CA LEU A 123 -18.79 18.78 10.79
C LEU A 123 -17.80 18.15 11.76
N ILE A 124 -17.24 18.95 12.70
CA ILE A 124 -16.30 18.44 13.72
C ILE A 124 -16.99 17.42 14.62
N ALA A 125 -18.22 17.66 15.01
CA ALA A 125 -19.00 16.73 15.84
C ALA A 125 -19.27 15.40 15.13
N GLU A 126 -19.60 15.45 13.83
CA GLU A 126 -19.82 14.24 13.03
C GLU A 126 -18.54 13.47 12.77
N CYS A 127 -17.42 14.16 12.43
CA CYS A 127 -16.09 13.54 12.35
C CYS A 127 -15.74 12.79 13.64
N TRP A 128 -15.96 13.44 14.81
CA TRP A 128 -15.65 12.82 16.10
C TRP A 128 -16.52 11.60 16.39
N ARG A 129 -17.80 11.67 16.03
CA ARG A 129 -18.75 10.55 16.19
C ARG A 129 -18.29 9.34 15.37
N TYR A 130 -17.89 9.55 14.13
CA TYR A 130 -17.32 8.50 13.27
C TYR A 130 -16.02 7.93 13.85
N ILE A 131 -15.04 8.81 14.18
CA ILE A 131 -13.74 8.42 14.70
C ILE A 131 -13.85 7.60 15.99
N ALA A 132 -14.75 7.96 16.89
CA ALA A 132 -14.93 7.24 18.16
C ALA A 132 -15.27 5.76 17.95
N TRP A 133 -16.03 5.42 16.91
CA TRP A 133 -16.45 4.07 16.60
C TRP A 133 -15.51 3.32 15.65
N VAL A 134 -14.79 4.04 14.77
CA VAL A 134 -13.83 3.42 13.83
C VAL A 134 -12.43 3.28 14.41
N MET A 135 -12.10 3.96 15.51
CA MET A 135 -10.74 3.94 16.10
C MET A 135 -10.24 2.53 16.40
N PRO A 136 -11.01 1.57 16.92
CA PRO A 136 -10.55 0.20 17.09
C PRO A 136 -10.08 -0.44 15.78
N ALA A 137 -10.79 -0.22 14.66
CA ALA A 137 -10.38 -0.68 13.34
C ALA A 137 -9.03 -0.09 12.94
N TYR A 138 -8.87 1.22 13.08
CA TYR A 138 -7.63 1.92 12.73
C TYR A 138 -6.42 1.43 13.52
N MET A 139 -6.60 1.16 14.82
CA MET A 139 -5.53 0.60 15.66
C MET A 139 -5.19 -0.83 15.26
N LEU A 140 -6.20 -1.66 15.00
CA LEU A 140 -5.99 -3.05 14.58
C LEU A 140 -5.39 -3.15 13.18
N ALA A 141 -5.76 -2.24 12.26
CA ALA A 141 -5.18 -2.16 10.92
C ALA A 141 -3.67 -1.95 10.96
N MET A 142 -3.15 -1.13 11.90
CA MET A 142 -1.70 -0.98 12.07
C MET A 142 -1.03 -2.28 12.50
N ILE A 143 -1.59 -2.97 13.50
CA ILE A 143 -1.01 -4.22 14.02
C ILE A 143 -1.17 -5.34 12.99
N TYR A 144 -2.27 -5.36 12.25
CA TYR A 144 -2.55 -6.29 11.16
C TYR A 144 -1.41 -6.34 10.13
N ILE A 145 -0.83 -5.18 9.74
CA ILE A 145 0.28 -5.14 8.78
C ILE A 145 1.45 -6.01 9.25
N ALA A 146 1.84 -5.89 10.51
CA ALA A 146 2.96 -6.66 11.07
C ALA A 146 2.66 -8.17 11.11
N VAL A 147 1.44 -8.55 11.51
CA VAL A 147 0.96 -9.94 11.54
C VAL A 147 0.94 -10.51 10.13
N ARG A 148 0.37 -9.78 9.18
CA ARG A 148 0.27 -10.14 7.77
C ARG A 148 1.65 -10.34 7.13
N ASN A 149 2.60 -9.44 7.36
CA ASN A 149 3.98 -9.57 6.89
C ASN A 149 4.65 -10.84 7.43
N GLY A 150 4.37 -11.22 8.68
CA GLY A 150 4.81 -12.48 9.27
C GLY A 150 4.26 -13.70 8.51
N VAL A 151 2.98 -13.70 8.16
CA VAL A 151 2.36 -14.78 7.37
C VAL A 151 2.93 -14.84 5.95
N ILE A 152 3.06 -13.69 5.27
CA ILE A 152 3.64 -13.62 3.91
C ILE A 152 5.07 -14.16 3.90
N ALA A 153 5.87 -13.83 4.91
CA ALA A 153 7.25 -14.30 5.02
C ALA A 153 7.37 -15.84 5.00
N THR A 154 6.38 -16.57 5.51
CA THR A 154 6.34 -18.04 5.45
C THR A 154 5.89 -18.58 4.09
N GLY A 155 5.45 -17.73 3.15
CA GLY A 155 4.93 -18.13 1.84
C GLY A 155 3.49 -18.64 1.87
N ASN A 156 2.78 -18.49 3.00
CA ASN A 156 1.41 -18.95 3.15
C ASN A 156 0.43 -17.85 2.71
N SER A 157 -0.08 -17.94 1.48
CA SER A 157 -1.11 -17.02 0.95
C SER A 157 -2.47 -17.70 0.71
N ARG A 158 -2.61 -18.97 1.13
CA ARG A 158 -3.78 -19.79 0.77
C ARG A 158 -5.10 -19.16 1.19
N TRP A 159 -5.14 -18.54 2.37
CA TRP A 159 -6.37 -18.01 2.97
C TRP A 159 -6.56 -16.51 2.77
N PHE A 160 -5.58 -15.81 2.17
CA PHE A 160 -5.67 -14.34 1.99
C PHE A 160 -6.92 -13.92 1.25
N MET A 161 -7.12 -14.48 0.05
CA MET A 161 -8.29 -14.17 -0.76
C MET A 161 -9.61 -14.54 -0.06
N THR A 162 -9.66 -15.69 0.62
CA THR A 162 -10.88 -16.13 1.32
C THR A 162 -11.20 -15.19 2.48
N LEU A 163 -10.22 -14.81 3.29
CA LEU A 163 -10.42 -13.87 4.41
C LEU A 163 -10.83 -12.49 3.89
N SER A 164 -10.19 -11.96 2.85
CA SER A 164 -10.56 -10.68 2.25
C SER A 164 -11.97 -10.70 1.67
N LEU A 165 -12.38 -11.79 1.00
CA LEU A 165 -13.73 -11.92 0.46
C LEU A 165 -14.79 -12.00 1.57
N ALA A 166 -14.48 -12.74 2.64
CA ALA A 166 -15.35 -12.78 3.82
C ALA A 166 -15.48 -11.39 4.47
N THR A 167 -14.37 -10.63 4.55
CA THR A 167 -14.33 -9.25 5.04
C THR A 167 -15.27 -8.36 4.22
N LEU A 168 -15.18 -8.40 2.88
CA LEU A 168 -16.05 -7.59 2.01
C LEU A 168 -17.54 -7.93 2.19
N ALA A 169 -17.87 -9.23 2.19
CA ALA A 169 -19.27 -9.66 2.36
C ALA A 169 -19.84 -9.27 3.72
N LEU A 170 -19.06 -9.46 4.79
CA LEU A 170 -19.47 -9.08 6.15
C LEU A 170 -19.54 -7.57 6.33
N ASN A 171 -18.62 -6.81 5.72
CA ASN A 171 -18.65 -5.35 5.76
C ASN A 171 -19.93 -4.83 5.13
N ALA A 172 -20.28 -5.25 3.92
CA ALA A 172 -21.53 -4.83 3.27
C ALA A 172 -22.77 -5.20 4.11
N ALA A 173 -22.79 -6.41 4.68
CA ALA A 173 -23.92 -6.86 5.53
C ALA A 173 -24.02 -6.05 6.83
N PHE A 174 -22.91 -5.86 7.55
CA PHE A 174 -22.91 -5.12 8.81
C PHE A 174 -23.14 -3.62 8.59
N ASN A 175 -22.62 -3.03 7.52
CA ASN A 175 -22.93 -1.65 7.14
C ASN A 175 -24.43 -1.47 6.92
N TYR A 176 -25.08 -2.40 6.20
CA TYR A 176 -26.52 -2.35 5.99
C TYR A 176 -27.28 -2.49 7.30
N ILE A 177 -26.94 -3.49 8.12
CA ILE A 177 -27.65 -3.78 9.38
C ILE A 177 -27.49 -2.66 10.41
N LEU A 178 -26.25 -2.18 10.60
CA LEU A 178 -25.93 -1.19 11.64
C LEU A 178 -26.10 0.25 11.15
N GLY A 179 -25.81 0.51 9.88
CA GLY A 179 -25.91 1.86 9.29
C GLY A 179 -27.36 2.28 9.05
N PHE A 180 -28.19 1.38 8.52
CA PHE A 180 -29.58 1.68 8.12
C PHE A 180 -30.65 1.08 9.05
N GLY A 181 -30.21 0.23 9.98
CA GLY A 181 -31.13 -0.47 10.88
C GLY A 181 -31.90 -1.62 10.20
N ILE A 182 -32.38 -2.55 10.99
CA ILE A 182 -33.20 -3.66 10.50
C ILE A 182 -34.28 -4.04 11.50
N GLN A 183 -35.48 -4.34 10.99
CA GLN A 183 -36.61 -4.81 11.78
C GLN A 183 -36.96 -6.23 11.34
N LEU A 184 -36.60 -7.22 12.14
CA LEU A 184 -36.91 -8.65 11.92
C LEU A 184 -37.71 -9.19 13.09
N GLY A 185 -39.02 -8.96 13.07
CA GLY A 185 -39.91 -9.41 14.13
C GLY A 185 -39.55 -8.85 15.51
N PRO A 186 -39.13 -9.70 16.48
CA PRO A 186 -38.70 -9.22 17.80
C PRO A 186 -37.32 -8.56 17.82
N LEU A 187 -36.52 -8.75 16.78
CA LEU A 187 -35.20 -8.15 16.67
C LEU A 187 -35.32 -6.79 15.97
N ASN A 188 -35.18 -5.72 16.75
CA ASN A 188 -35.15 -4.35 16.23
C ASN A 188 -33.75 -3.76 16.47
N ILE A 189 -32.98 -3.60 15.41
CA ILE A 189 -31.67 -2.91 15.43
C ILE A 189 -31.91 -1.49 14.92
N PRO A 190 -31.74 -0.46 15.76
CA PRO A 190 -31.94 0.91 15.34
C PRO A 190 -30.95 1.34 14.30
N ASP A 191 -31.32 2.30 13.46
CA ASP A 191 -30.43 3.02 12.56
C ASP A 191 -29.42 3.80 13.40
N MET A 192 -28.12 3.47 13.21
CA MET A 192 -26.99 4.14 13.85
C MET A 192 -26.29 5.13 12.89
N GLY A 193 -26.71 5.20 11.64
CA GLY A 193 -26.12 6.09 10.64
C GLY A 193 -24.63 5.90 10.48
N THR A 194 -23.86 7.01 10.48
CA THR A 194 -22.40 7.04 10.38
C THR A 194 -21.70 6.20 11.46
N SER A 195 -22.21 6.21 12.69
CA SER A 195 -21.68 5.40 13.79
C SER A 195 -21.85 3.90 13.54
N GLY A 196 -22.95 3.51 12.90
CA GLY A 196 -23.21 2.11 12.52
C GLY A 196 -22.23 1.60 11.49
N ILE A 197 -21.92 2.38 10.46
CA ILE A 197 -20.92 2.03 9.45
C ILE A 197 -19.51 1.96 10.08
N ALA A 198 -19.17 2.92 10.95
CA ALA A 198 -17.89 2.91 11.67
C ALA A 198 -17.74 1.67 12.58
N LEU A 199 -18.81 1.27 13.27
CA LEU A 199 -18.82 0.06 14.10
C LEU A 199 -18.73 -1.21 13.24
N ALA A 200 -19.41 -1.24 12.09
CA ALA A 200 -19.32 -2.36 11.15
C ALA A 200 -17.87 -2.58 10.67
N SER A 201 -17.19 -1.51 10.23
CA SER A 201 -15.77 -1.54 9.85
C SER A 201 -14.90 -2.04 11.02
N SER A 202 -15.15 -1.57 12.26
CA SER A 202 -14.39 -2.02 13.44
C SER A 202 -14.59 -3.51 13.74
N LEU A 203 -15.78 -4.04 13.59
CA LEU A 203 -16.06 -5.46 13.77
C LEU A 203 -15.39 -6.31 12.71
N VAL A 204 -15.51 -5.90 11.45
CA VAL A 204 -14.96 -6.65 10.30
C VAL A 204 -13.45 -6.64 10.29
N ASP A 205 -12.81 -5.49 10.54
CA ASP A 205 -11.35 -5.40 10.65
C ASP A 205 -10.81 -6.20 11.85
N SER A 206 -11.58 -6.26 12.95
CA SER A 206 -11.25 -7.14 14.07
C SER A 206 -11.29 -8.61 13.66
N MET A 207 -12.30 -9.03 12.90
CA MET A 207 -12.40 -10.41 12.40
C MET A 207 -11.27 -10.75 11.44
N LEU A 208 -10.92 -9.83 10.52
CA LEU A 208 -9.77 -9.98 9.62
C LEU A 208 -8.47 -10.11 10.41
N PHE A 209 -8.23 -9.23 11.38
CA PHE A 209 -7.04 -9.26 12.24
C PHE A 209 -6.91 -10.60 12.96
N PHE A 210 -7.95 -11.07 13.64
CA PHE A 210 -7.93 -12.35 14.36
C PHE A 210 -7.77 -13.54 13.40
N GLY A 211 -8.33 -13.47 12.20
CA GLY A 211 -8.10 -14.44 11.14
C GLY A 211 -6.62 -14.55 10.76
N PHE A 212 -5.93 -13.42 10.61
CA PHE A 212 -4.48 -13.41 10.33
C PHE A 212 -3.63 -13.81 11.53
N VAL A 213 -4.01 -13.48 12.74
CA VAL A 213 -3.36 -13.98 13.96
C VAL A 213 -3.45 -15.51 14.02
N TRP A 214 -4.62 -16.08 13.67
CA TRP A 214 -4.80 -17.54 13.57
C TRP A 214 -3.89 -18.15 12.49
N LEU A 215 -3.80 -17.55 11.30
CA LEU A 215 -2.89 -17.99 10.24
C LEU A 215 -1.43 -17.93 10.67
N LEU A 216 -1.04 -16.87 11.36
CA LEU A 216 0.32 -16.73 11.88
C LEU A 216 0.63 -17.83 12.91
N HIS A 217 -0.32 -18.15 13.79
CA HIS A 217 -0.20 -19.25 14.74
C HIS A 217 -0.09 -20.60 14.03
N GLN A 218 -0.90 -20.86 12.99
CA GLN A 218 -0.83 -22.07 12.17
C GLN A 218 0.53 -22.22 11.44
N SER A 219 1.20 -21.12 11.16
CA SER A 219 2.55 -21.11 10.57
C SER A 219 3.66 -21.44 11.58
N GLY A 220 3.30 -21.85 12.81
CA GLY A 220 4.24 -22.20 13.87
C GLY A 220 4.85 -20.99 14.59
N PHE A 221 4.28 -19.80 14.41
CA PHE A 221 4.77 -18.59 15.07
C PHE A 221 4.64 -18.69 16.58
N ARG A 222 5.69 -18.25 17.27
CA ARG A 222 5.72 -18.09 18.74
C ARG A 222 6.14 -16.68 19.08
N LEU A 223 5.38 -16.02 19.91
CA LEU A 223 5.75 -14.70 20.41
C LEU A 223 7.04 -14.82 21.22
N SER A 224 8.14 -14.27 20.72
CA SER A 224 9.46 -14.35 21.37
C SER A 224 10.22 -13.06 21.14
N LEU A 225 10.54 -12.37 22.22
CA LEU A 225 11.37 -11.16 22.22
C LEU A 225 12.87 -11.49 22.19
N VAL A 226 13.23 -12.72 22.48
CA VAL A 226 14.62 -13.16 22.61
C VAL A 226 14.80 -14.46 21.82
N PRO A 227 15.76 -14.54 20.90
CA PRO A 227 16.16 -15.83 20.33
C PRO A 227 16.51 -16.81 21.46
N ARG A 228 16.12 -18.09 21.31
CA ARG A 228 16.27 -19.11 22.37
C ARG A 228 17.71 -19.31 22.85
N ASP A 229 18.68 -18.92 22.00
CA ASP A 229 20.13 -19.11 22.22
C ASP A 229 20.83 -17.80 22.66
N ALA A 230 20.10 -16.73 22.91
CA ALA A 230 20.71 -15.49 23.38
C ALA A 230 20.93 -15.56 24.89
N ASP A 231 22.19 -15.56 25.26
CA ASP A 231 22.64 -15.39 26.65
C ASP A 231 21.97 -14.16 27.26
N THR A 232 21.32 -14.33 28.41
CA THR A 232 20.33 -13.41 29.02
C THR A 232 20.87 -12.03 29.44
N GLY A 233 22.07 -11.67 28.98
CA GLY A 233 22.82 -10.53 29.49
C GLY A 233 22.23 -9.14 29.22
N ARG A 234 21.51 -8.88 28.13
CA ARG A 234 20.99 -7.53 27.83
C ARG A 234 19.79 -7.54 26.89
N ARG A 235 18.59 -7.60 27.45
CA ARG A 235 17.33 -7.48 26.72
C ARG A 235 17.27 -6.24 25.78
N ARG A 236 17.88 -5.12 26.20
CA ARG A 236 18.00 -3.90 25.39
C ARG A 236 18.85 -4.08 24.12
N ASP A 237 19.95 -4.82 24.22
CA ASP A 237 20.84 -5.05 23.07
C ASP A 237 20.20 -5.98 22.04
N VAL A 238 19.41 -6.96 22.49
CA VAL A 238 18.63 -7.85 21.61
C VAL A 238 17.56 -7.06 20.87
N VAL A 239 16.78 -6.22 21.58
CA VAL A 239 15.77 -5.34 20.95
C VAL A 239 16.42 -4.42 19.92
N ARG A 240 17.53 -3.76 20.28
CA ARG A 240 18.23 -2.85 19.36
C ARG A 240 18.79 -3.57 18.14
N ARG A 241 19.33 -4.79 18.30
CA ARG A 241 19.87 -5.59 17.20
C ARG A 241 18.80 -6.07 16.22
N GLN A 242 17.56 -6.27 16.66
CA GLN A 242 16.46 -6.71 15.79
C GLN A 242 15.64 -5.53 15.23
N LEU A 243 15.37 -4.51 16.04
CA LEU A 243 14.60 -3.34 15.64
C LEU A 243 15.39 -2.42 14.69
N GLY A 244 16.70 -2.27 14.91
CA GLY A 244 17.56 -1.44 14.07
C GLY A 244 17.45 -1.77 12.57
N PRO A 245 17.67 -3.03 12.14
CA PRO A 245 17.51 -3.45 10.76
C PRO A 245 16.10 -3.21 10.19
N VAL A 246 15.03 -3.46 10.98
CA VAL A 246 13.65 -3.21 10.56
C VAL A 246 13.43 -1.72 10.26
N LEU A 247 13.91 -0.84 11.15
CA LEU A 247 13.79 0.61 10.96
C LEU A 247 14.69 1.13 9.83
N THR A 248 15.90 0.58 9.65
CA THR A 248 16.81 0.97 8.57
C THR A 248 16.18 0.75 7.19
N ILE A 249 15.35 -0.29 7.05
CA ILE A 249 14.61 -0.57 5.83
C ILE A 249 13.27 0.16 5.84
N GLY A 250 12.56 0.12 6.96
CA GLY A 250 11.20 0.64 7.08
C GLY A 250 11.10 2.16 6.95
N ILE A 251 12.03 2.92 7.57
CA ILE A 251 12.01 4.40 7.48
C ILE A 251 12.11 4.88 6.03
N PRO A 252 13.07 4.43 5.20
CA PRO A 252 13.09 4.79 3.79
C PRO A 252 11.83 4.43 3.03
N VAL A 253 11.25 3.26 3.28
CA VAL A 253 9.99 2.83 2.62
C VAL A 253 8.81 3.70 3.07
N GLY A 254 8.73 4.04 4.36
CA GLY A 254 7.70 4.95 4.88
C GLY A 254 7.78 6.35 4.27
N ILE A 255 9.00 6.87 4.09
CA ILE A 255 9.23 8.15 3.40
C ILE A 255 8.77 8.06 1.94
N VAL A 256 9.07 6.96 1.24
CA VAL A 256 8.58 6.75 -0.15
C VAL A 256 7.06 6.81 -0.19
N PHE A 257 6.36 6.12 0.70
CA PHE A 257 4.90 6.10 0.73
C PHE A 257 4.30 7.47 1.09
N PHE A 258 4.93 8.19 2.02
CA PHE A 258 4.54 9.57 2.34
C PHE A 258 4.69 10.51 1.15
N VAL A 259 5.85 10.47 0.47
CA VAL A 259 6.15 11.28 -0.71
C VAL A 259 5.21 10.97 -1.87
N ASP A 260 4.91 9.69 -2.07
CA ASP A 260 3.97 9.21 -3.09
C ASP A 260 2.56 9.78 -2.85
N THR A 261 2.00 9.56 -1.67
CA THR A 261 0.66 10.05 -1.32
C THR A 261 0.57 11.58 -1.39
N THR A 262 1.60 12.28 -0.95
CA THR A 262 1.60 13.76 -0.94
C THR A 262 1.83 14.36 -2.32
N LEU A 263 2.50 13.69 -3.26
CA LEU A 263 2.61 14.16 -4.64
C LEU A 263 1.23 14.34 -5.26
N PHE A 264 0.39 13.31 -5.22
CA PHE A 264 -0.95 13.32 -5.81
C PHE A 264 -1.86 14.35 -5.13
N SER A 265 -1.85 14.38 -3.80
CA SER A 265 -2.66 15.35 -3.04
C SER A 265 -2.23 16.80 -3.30
N ALA A 266 -0.92 17.06 -3.33
CA ALA A 266 -0.41 18.41 -3.58
C ALA A 266 -0.67 18.89 -5.01
N ALA A 267 -0.49 18.01 -6.02
CA ALA A 267 -0.81 18.33 -7.40
C ALA A 267 -2.29 18.70 -7.56
N LEU A 268 -3.19 17.93 -6.93
CA LEU A 268 -4.62 18.20 -6.93
C LEU A 268 -4.97 19.55 -6.28
N MET A 269 -4.35 19.86 -5.13
CA MET A 269 -4.56 21.14 -4.43
C MET A 269 -4.06 22.34 -5.24
N ILE A 270 -2.94 22.22 -5.97
CA ILE A 270 -2.38 23.27 -6.80
C ILE A 270 -3.33 23.57 -7.98
N VAL A 271 -3.76 22.52 -8.69
CA VAL A 271 -4.70 22.66 -9.82
C VAL A 271 -6.03 23.26 -9.37
N GLY A 272 -6.56 22.81 -8.24
CA GLY A 272 -7.86 23.26 -7.72
C GLY A 272 -7.97 24.75 -7.40
N ARG A 273 -6.84 25.45 -7.25
CA ARG A 273 -6.84 26.91 -7.07
C ARG A 273 -7.20 27.68 -8.35
N HIS A 274 -6.94 27.08 -9.50
CA HIS A 274 -7.06 27.75 -10.81
C HIS A 274 -8.11 27.09 -11.71
N ASP A 275 -8.26 25.76 -11.63
CA ASP A 275 -9.15 24.98 -12.49
C ASP A 275 -9.87 23.90 -11.66
N VAL A 276 -11.08 24.20 -11.20
CA VAL A 276 -11.91 23.29 -10.40
C VAL A 276 -12.37 22.07 -11.22
N GLN A 277 -12.67 22.26 -12.51
CA GLN A 277 -13.06 21.13 -13.38
C GLN A 277 -11.87 20.23 -13.69
N GLY A 278 -10.70 20.82 -13.99
CA GLY A 278 -9.45 20.09 -14.15
C GLY A 278 -9.05 19.32 -12.88
N MET A 279 -9.26 19.92 -11.70
CA MET A 279 -9.06 19.23 -10.43
C MET A 279 -9.96 17.99 -10.30
N ALA A 280 -11.24 18.11 -10.67
CA ALA A 280 -12.17 16.99 -10.61
C ALA A 280 -11.75 15.85 -11.57
N ALA A 281 -11.35 16.20 -12.80
CA ALA A 281 -10.89 15.21 -13.78
C ALA A 281 -9.61 14.50 -13.32
N ILE A 282 -8.60 15.26 -12.83
CA ILE A 282 -7.37 14.67 -12.29
C ILE A 282 -7.66 13.81 -11.05
N GLY A 283 -8.58 14.24 -10.19
CA GLY A 283 -9.01 13.47 -9.03
C GLY A 283 -9.53 12.08 -9.42
N LEU A 284 -10.43 12.00 -10.41
CA LEU A 284 -10.95 10.73 -10.93
C LEU A 284 -9.85 9.84 -11.55
N ILE A 285 -8.88 10.44 -12.23
CA ILE A 285 -7.71 9.72 -12.76
C ILE A 285 -6.86 9.17 -11.63
N PHE A 286 -6.67 9.90 -10.54
CA PHE A 286 -5.90 9.43 -9.39
C PHE A 286 -6.63 8.31 -8.65
N GLU A 287 -7.95 8.37 -8.49
CA GLU A 287 -8.76 7.27 -7.94
C GLU A 287 -8.68 6.00 -8.81
N TRP A 288 -8.76 6.17 -10.12
CA TRP A 288 -8.51 5.06 -11.04
C TRP A 288 -7.10 4.48 -10.88
N SER A 289 -6.09 5.35 -10.80
CA SER A 289 -4.71 4.91 -10.59
C SER A 289 -4.56 4.16 -9.25
N ALA A 290 -5.19 4.66 -8.17
CA ALA A 290 -5.19 4.00 -6.87
C ALA A 290 -5.80 2.57 -6.94
N LEU A 291 -6.89 2.39 -7.67
CA LEU A 291 -7.46 1.06 -7.92
C LEU A 291 -6.50 0.19 -8.75
N ALA A 292 -5.93 0.74 -9.84
CA ALA A 292 -5.04 0.01 -10.72
C ALA A 292 -3.77 -0.46 -10.02
N ILE A 293 -3.19 0.31 -9.09
CA ILE A 293 -1.97 -0.09 -8.38
C ILE A 293 -2.19 -1.19 -7.34
N MET A 294 -3.41 -1.54 -6.96
CA MET A 294 -3.66 -2.64 -6.00
C MET A 294 -3.10 -3.97 -6.50
N VAL A 295 -3.13 -4.22 -7.81
CA VAL A 295 -2.53 -5.43 -8.40
C VAL A 295 -1.00 -5.42 -8.28
N PRO A 296 -0.26 -4.39 -8.71
CA PRO A 296 1.17 -4.27 -8.47
C PRO A 296 1.56 -4.29 -6.98
N VAL A 297 0.74 -3.72 -6.09
CA VAL A 297 0.99 -3.73 -4.64
C VAL A 297 1.01 -5.16 -4.11
N GLY A 298 -0.02 -5.95 -4.36
CA GLY A 298 -0.05 -7.36 -3.95
C GLY A 298 1.07 -8.18 -4.60
N LEU A 299 1.36 -7.95 -5.89
CA LEU A 299 2.49 -8.59 -6.58
C LEU A 299 3.82 -8.19 -5.93
N SER A 300 3.99 -6.95 -5.50
CA SER A 300 5.21 -6.43 -4.88
C SER A 300 5.61 -7.20 -3.63
N GLU A 301 4.65 -7.60 -2.81
CA GLU A 301 4.90 -8.37 -1.59
C GLU A 301 5.41 -9.77 -1.90
N ALA A 302 4.84 -10.41 -2.92
CA ALA A 302 5.34 -11.69 -3.42
C ALA A 302 6.77 -11.57 -3.96
N ILE A 303 7.07 -10.51 -4.71
CA ILE A 303 8.40 -10.24 -5.24
C ILE A 303 9.41 -10.03 -4.10
N VAL A 304 9.08 -9.17 -3.12
CA VAL A 304 9.93 -8.94 -1.94
C VAL A 304 10.24 -10.25 -1.23
N GLN A 305 9.22 -11.05 -0.96
CA GLN A 305 9.35 -12.33 -0.28
C GLN A 305 10.24 -13.30 -1.09
N ARG A 306 10.03 -13.42 -2.41
CA ARG A 306 10.81 -14.32 -3.27
C ARG A 306 12.27 -13.89 -3.38
N VAL A 307 12.54 -12.60 -3.62
CA VAL A 307 13.89 -12.05 -3.69
C VAL A 307 14.61 -12.19 -2.36
N ALA A 308 13.94 -11.86 -1.25
CA ALA A 308 14.51 -11.97 0.09
C ALA A 308 14.85 -13.43 0.47
N ARG A 309 14.00 -14.39 0.12
CA ARG A 309 14.27 -15.81 0.33
C ARG A 309 15.47 -16.29 -0.49
N ALA A 310 15.56 -15.90 -1.77
CA ALA A 310 16.70 -16.26 -2.59
C ALA A 310 18.02 -15.75 -2.00
N THR A 311 18.04 -14.57 -1.38
CA THR A 311 19.20 -14.05 -0.67
C THR A 311 19.47 -14.74 0.67
N GLY A 312 18.43 -15.22 1.36
CA GLY A 312 18.53 -15.98 2.62
C GLY A 312 19.13 -17.38 2.44
N GLN A 313 18.73 -18.10 1.39
CA GLN A 313 19.31 -19.42 1.04
C GLN A 313 20.82 -19.35 0.81
N ASP A 314 21.29 -18.23 0.27
CA ASP A 314 22.71 -18.02 -0.01
C ASP A 314 23.53 -17.63 1.23
N ALA A 315 22.90 -17.35 2.36
CA ALA A 315 23.58 -17.03 3.62
C ALA A 315 24.16 -18.27 4.35
N SER A 316 23.98 -19.49 3.80
CA SER A 316 24.58 -20.70 4.34
C SER A 316 26.12 -20.61 4.35
N PRO A 317 26.79 -20.94 5.48
CA PRO A 317 28.25 -20.77 5.65
C PRO A 317 29.11 -21.52 4.64
N ASP A 318 28.59 -22.61 4.07
CA ASP A 318 29.33 -23.57 3.25
C ASP A 318 29.46 -23.18 1.77
N LYS A 319 28.91 -22.06 1.32
CA LYS A 319 29.01 -21.61 -0.09
C LYS A 319 29.83 -20.33 -0.23
N PRO A 320 30.76 -20.26 -1.20
CA PRO A 320 31.56 -19.06 -1.45
C PRO A 320 30.66 -17.89 -1.86
N LYS A 321 30.92 -16.69 -1.29
CA LYS A 321 30.09 -15.47 -1.46
C LYS A 321 29.77 -15.10 -2.91
N HIS A 322 30.61 -15.45 -3.87
CA HIS A 322 30.46 -15.09 -5.28
C HIS A 322 29.52 -16.04 -6.07
N GLU A 323 29.19 -17.22 -5.55
CA GLU A 323 28.19 -18.11 -6.16
C GLU A 323 26.74 -17.82 -5.70
N ARG A 324 26.58 -17.00 -4.66
CA ARG A 324 25.40 -16.91 -3.81
C ARG A 324 24.25 -16.06 -4.35
N LEU A 325 24.47 -15.05 -5.19
CA LEU A 325 23.45 -14.02 -5.47
C LEU A 325 22.98 -13.91 -6.93
N GLY A 326 23.66 -14.53 -7.88
CA GLY A 326 23.50 -14.09 -9.28
C GLY A 326 22.33 -14.69 -10.04
N ALA A 327 22.17 -16.00 -10.06
CA ALA A 327 21.24 -16.66 -10.97
C ALA A 327 19.77 -16.66 -10.50
N PRO A 328 19.46 -16.98 -9.23
CA PRO A 328 18.05 -16.99 -8.78
C PRO A 328 17.40 -15.61 -8.81
N VAL A 329 18.09 -14.57 -8.31
CA VAL A 329 17.57 -13.19 -8.27
C VAL A 329 17.34 -12.65 -9.68
N ALA A 330 18.23 -12.92 -10.63
CA ALA A 330 18.07 -12.49 -12.02
C ALA A 330 16.84 -13.15 -12.69
N VAL A 331 16.59 -14.43 -12.40
CA VAL A 331 15.39 -15.14 -12.90
C VAL A 331 14.12 -14.57 -12.29
N ILE A 332 14.09 -14.35 -10.97
CA ILE A 332 12.95 -13.72 -10.28
C ILE A 332 12.70 -12.33 -10.83
N THR A 333 13.75 -11.51 -11.03
CA THR A 333 13.64 -10.17 -11.61
C THR A 333 13.03 -10.22 -13.01
N LYS A 334 13.52 -11.10 -13.89
CA LYS A 334 12.94 -11.26 -15.23
C LYS A 334 11.48 -11.68 -15.18
N ALA A 335 11.15 -12.65 -14.34
CA ALA A 335 9.77 -13.11 -14.15
C ALA A 335 8.86 -11.98 -13.64
N ALA A 336 9.30 -11.19 -12.66
CA ALA A 336 8.56 -10.06 -12.11
C ALA A 336 8.30 -8.98 -13.17
N LEU A 337 9.33 -8.63 -13.97
CA LEU A 337 9.19 -7.65 -15.06
C LEU A 337 8.26 -8.15 -16.18
N MET A 338 8.30 -9.44 -16.51
CA MET A 338 7.39 -10.01 -17.51
C MET A 338 5.94 -10.04 -17.02
N VAL A 339 5.70 -10.39 -15.75
CA VAL A 339 4.36 -10.33 -15.15
C VAL A 339 3.83 -8.90 -15.12
N CYS A 340 4.68 -7.93 -14.72
CA CYS A 340 4.34 -6.51 -14.75
C CYS A 340 4.03 -6.02 -16.17
N ALA A 341 4.85 -6.38 -17.17
CA ALA A 341 4.62 -6.02 -18.57
C ALA A 341 3.29 -6.61 -19.08
N GLY A 342 2.97 -7.85 -18.70
CA GLY A 342 1.68 -8.47 -18.99
C GLY A 342 0.50 -7.69 -18.38
N TYR A 343 0.65 -7.23 -17.12
CA TYR A 343 -0.35 -6.39 -16.45
C TYR A 343 -0.54 -5.05 -17.17
N VAL A 344 0.56 -4.35 -17.48
CA VAL A 344 0.50 -3.07 -18.22
C VAL A 344 -0.11 -3.26 -19.62
N ALA A 345 0.18 -4.39 -20.29
CA ALA A 345 -0.44 -4.73 -21.56
C ALA A 345 -1.97 -4.95 -21.44
N ILE A 346 -2.43 -5.55 -20.33
CA ILE A 346 -3.87 -5.66 -20.05
C ILE A 346 -4.50 -4.28 -19.84
N LEU A 347 -3.87 -3.39 -19.08
CA LEU A 347 -4.35 -2.01 -18.93
C LEU A 347 -4.40 -1.29 -20.27
N ALA A 348 -3.37 -1.45 -21.11
CA ALA A 348 -3.33 -0.88 -22.47
C ALA A 348 -4.43 -1.45 -23.38
N LEU A 349 -4.71 -2.75 -23.30
CA LEU A 349 -5.80 -3.38 -24.05
C LEU A 349 -7.16 -2.83 -23.60
N ILE A 350 -7.39 -2.67 -22.31
CA ILE A 350 -8.63 -2.08 -21.79
C ILE A 350 -8.79 -0.65 -22.32
N HIS A 351 -7.75 0.16 -22.18
CA HIS A 351 -7.80 1.58 -22.54
C HIS A 351 -7.83 1.82 -24.06
N PHE A 352 -6.89 1.23 -24.82
CA PHE A 352 -6.74 1.50 -26.26
C PHE A 352 -7.46 0.46 -27.14
N GLY A 353 -7.50 -0.81 -26.72
CA GLY A 353 -8.09 -1.89 -27.49
C GLY A 353 -9.62 -1.91 -27.40
N LEU A 354 -10.15 -1.72 -26.21
CA LEU A 354 -11.60 -1.70 -25.96
C LEU A 354 -12.17 -0.28 -25.92
N GLY A 355 -11.33 0.75 -25.95
CA GLY A 355 -11.74 2.15 -25.86
C GLY A 355 -12.40 2.53 -24.51
N ILE A 356 -12.07 1.80 -23.44
CA ILE A 356 -12.67 2.01 -22.13
C ILE A 356 -11.86 3.03 -21.36
N ASN A 357 -12.41 4.24 -21.22
CA ASN A 357 -11.88 5.27 -20.31
C ASN A 357 -12.46 5.03 -18.91
N VAL A 358 -11.75 4.22 -18.11
CA VAL A 358 -12.26 3.74 -16.80
C VAL A 358 -12.64 4.88 -15.83
N PRO A 359 -11.91 6.00 -15.70
CA PRO A 359 -12.33 7.15 -14.89
C PRO A 359 -13.76 7.62 -15.12
N VAL A 360 -14.29 7.48 -16.33
CA VAL A 360 -15.68 7.87 -16.66
C VAL A 360 -16.70 7.10 -15.84
N TYR A 361 -16.45 5.83 -15.55
CA TYR A 361 -17.38 4.98 -14.78
C TYR A 361 -17.49 5.34 -13.29
N PHE A 362 -16.68 6.27 -12.80
CA PHE A 362 -16.84 6.85 -11.45
C PHE A 362 -17.85 8.00 -11.41
N ILE A 363 -18.37 8.43 -12.57
CA ILE A 363 -19.39 9.49 -12.67
C ILE A 363 -20.77 8.81 -12.65
N VAL A 364 -21.63 9.27 -11.74
CA VAL A 364 -22.96 8.65 -11.53
C VAL A 364 -23.98 9.10 -12.59
N ASP A 365 -23.84 10.32 -13.13
CA ASP A 365 -24.73 10.90 -14.15
C ASP A 365 -23.90 11.57 -15.25
N ASP A 366 -23.57 10.79 -16.27
CA ASP A 366 -22.74 11.24 -17.40
C ASP A 366 -23.41 12.40 -18.17
N ALA A 367 -24.74 12.40 -18.27
CA ALA A 367 -25.49 13.39 -19.02
C ALA A 367 -25.48 14.77 -18.33
N ALA A 368 -25.27 14.80 -17.02
CA ALA A 368 -25.19 16.05 -16.26
C ALA A 368 -23.84 16.76 -16.35
N HIS A 369 -22.76 16.04 -16.81
CA HIS A 369 -21.38 16.54 -16.75
C HIS A 369 -20.60 16.39 -18.07
N PRO A 370 -21.09 16.92 -19.22
CA PRO A 370 -20.44 16.75 -20.53
C PRO A 370 -19.03 17.38 -20.59
N ASP A 371 -18.81 18.50 -19.89
CA ASP A 371 -17.50 19.17 -19.85
C ASP A 371 -16.46 18.34 -19.10
N LEU A 372 -16.85 17.65 -18.03
CA LEU A 372 -15.97 16.76 -17.27
C LEU A 372 -15.59 15.53 -18.09
N LEU A 373 -16.54 14.97 -18.87
CA LEU A 373 -16.26 13.85 -19.77
C LEU A 373 -15.25 14.25 -20.85
N ALA A 374 -15.41 15.41 -21.47
CA ALA A 374 -14.47 15.93 -22.48
C ALA A 374 -13.05 16.10 -21.88
N ARG A 375 -12.95 16.61 -20.65
CA ARG A 375 -11.67 16.72 -19.94
C ARG A 375 -11.04 15.36 -19.63
N LEU A 376 -11.83 14.36 -19.22
CA LEU A 376 -11.33 13.01 -18.97
C LEU A 376 -10.79 12.35 -20.25
N ASP A 377 -11.43 12.58 -21.39
CA ASP A 377 -10.96 12.07 -22.69
C ASP A 377 -9.65 12.76 -23.11
N GLU A 378 -9.52 14.07 -22.89
CA GLU A 378 -8.28 14.79 -23.14
C GLU A 378 -7.11 14.29 -22.27
N LEU A 379 -7.38 13.93 -21.03
CA LEU A 379 -6.39 13.48 -20.05
C LEU A 379 -6.16 11.95 -20.08
N ALA A 380 -6.92 11.20 -20.86
CA ALA A 380 -6.98 9.75 -20.82
C ALA A 380 -5.60 9.07 -21.02
N LEU A 381 -4.81 9.56 -21.99
CA LEU A 381 -3.46 9.04 -22.24
C LEU A 381 -2.54 9.26 -21.03
N LEU A 382 -2.56 10.47 -20.44
CA LEU A 382 -1.74 10.78 -19.26
C LEU A 382 -2.19 9.96 -18.06
N GLY A 383 -3.48 9.75 -17.88
CA GLY A 383 -4.04 8.89 -16.84
C GLY A 383 -3.58 7.44 -16.97
N PHE A 384 -3.58 6.89 -18.19
CA PHE A 384 -2.99 5.57 -18.45
C PHE A 384 -1.49 5.53 -18.10
N LEU A 385 -0.72 6.56 -18.50
CA LEU A 385 0.71 6.62 -18.20
C LEU A 385 0.99 6.72 -16.70
N VAL A 386 0.18 7.44 -15.93
CA VAL A 386 0.29 7.47 -14.47
C VAL A 386 0.15 6.06 -13.90
N ALA A 387 -0.92 5.34 -14.23
CA ALA A 387 -1.15 3.99 -13.72
C ALA A 387 -0.06 3.00 -14.15
N ALA A 388 0.36 3.05 -15.43
CA ALA A 388 1.37 2.15 -15.98
C ALA A 388 2.76 2.39 -15.37
N LEU A 389 3.23 3.64 -15.31
CA LEU A 389 4.53 3.97 -14.72
C LEU A 389 4.55 3.66 -13.23
N HIS A 390 3.48 3.96 -12.51
CA HIS A 390 3.37 3.67 -11.09
C HIS A 390 3.45 2.15 -10.83
N ALA A 391 2.76 1.33 -11.63
CA ALA A 391 2.87 -0.13 -11.57
C ALA A 391 4.33 -0.61 -11.75
N VAL A 392 5.05 -0.06 -12.73
CA VAL A 392 6.46 -0.41 -12.99
C VAL A 392 7.35 0.00 -11.81
N ILE A 393 7.17 1.21 -11.27
CA ILE A 393 7.93 1.70 -10.10
C ILE A 393 7.75 0.79 -8.90
N ILE A 394 6.51 0.39 -8.59
CA ILE A 394 6.20 -0.51 -7.47
C ILE A 394 6.96 -1.84 -7.62
N VAL A 395 6.97 -2.42 -8.81
CA VAL A 395 7.68 -3.68 -9.08
C VAL A 395 9.20 -3.51 -8.99
N LEU A 396 9.79 -2.47 -9.59
CA LEU A 396 11.24 -2.20 -9.50
C LEU A 396 11.67 -1.96 -8.05
N ALA A 397 10.93 -1.12 -7.32
CA ALA A 397 11.21 -0.81 -5.92
C ALA A 397 11.07 -2.07 -5.03
N SER A 398 10.14 -2.98 -5.34
CA SER A 398 9.95 -4.22 -4.59
C SER A 398 11.15 -5.17 -4.73
N ILE A 399 11.76 -5.26 -5.92
CA ILE A 399 12.97 -6.05 -6.13
C ILE A 399 14.11 -5.48 -5.30
N LEU A 400 14.33 -4.15 -5.33
CA LEU A 400 15.37 -3.50 -4.52
C LEU A 400 15.10 -3.66 -3.02
N ARG A 401 13.84 -3.59 -2.58
CA ARG A 401 13.44 -3.85 -1.18
C ARG A 401 13.76 -5.28 -0.76
N GLY A 402 13.52 -6.27 -1.61
CA GLY A 402 13.93 -7.67 -1.38
C GLY A 402 15.44 -7.84 -1.27
N LEU A 403 16.22 -7.00 -1.98
CA LEU A 403 17.68 -6.91 -1.89
C LEU A 403 18.18 -6.03 -0.73
N LEU A 404 17.28 -5.49 0.10
CA LEU A 404 17.56 -4.54 1.20
C LEU A 404 18.18 -3.21 0.74
N ASP A 405 18.04 -2.83 -0.53
CA ASP A 405 18.54 -1.58 -1.11
C ASP A 405 17.41 -0.56 -1.26
N VAL A 406 16.96 0.00 -0.14
CA VAL A 406 15.79 0.90 -0.08
C VAL A 406 16.16 2.39 -0.08
N THR A 407 17.35 2.75 0.41
CA THR A 407 17.75 4.15 0.55
C THR A 407 17.86 4.84 -0.81
N THR A 408 18.39 4.14 -1.82
CA THR A 408 18.50 4.70 -3.17
C THR A 408 17.13 4.93 -3.79
N SER A 409 16.19 3.96 -3.61
CA SER A 409 14.81 4.13 -4.07
C SER A 409 14.14 5.32 -3.39
N MET A 410 14.35 5.50 -2.08
CA MET A 410 13.82 6.66 -1.33
C MET A 410 14.33 7.99 -1.90
N ILE A 411 15.65 8.12 -2.08
CA ILE A 411 16.24 9.37 -2.61
C ILE A 411 15.73 9.62 -4.04
N ALA A 412 15.68 8.59 -4.88
CA ALA A 412 15.17 8.70 -6.25
C ALA A 412 13.72 9.16 -6.26
N THR A 413 12.85 8.56 -5.46
CA THR A 413 11.45 8.94 -5.35
C THR A 413 11.30 10.38 -4.84
N LEU A 414 12.01 10.75 -3.77
CA LEU A 414 11.95 12.10 -3.21
C LEU A 414 12.33 13.16 -4.24
N VAL A 415 13.46 12.97 -4.95
CA VAL A 415 13.94 13.92 -5.95
C VAL A 415 13.03 13.96 -7.18
N CYS A 416 12.62 12.78 -7.68
CA CYS A 416 11.82 12.72 -8.89
C CYS A 416 10.38 13.17 -8.67
N TYR A 417 9.75 12.80 -7.53
CA TYR A 417 8.36 13.16 -7.27
C TYR A 417 8.21 14.61 -6.80
N TRP A 418 8.94 14.99 -5.75
CA TRP A 418 8.82 16.34 -5.20
C TRP A 418 9.67 17.36 -5.96
N GLY A 419 10.93 17.00 -6.32
CA GLY A 419 11.80 17.90 -7.05
C GLY A 419 11.33 18.13 -8.49
N ILE A 420 11.11 17.04 -9.25
CA ILE A 420 10.71 17.15 -10.66
C ILE A 420 9.19 17.23 -10.79
N GLY A 421 8.44 16.23 -10.34
CA GLY A 421 6.99 16.16 -10.54
C GLY A 421 6.25 17.35 -9.95
N LEU A 422 6.34 17.53 -8.63
CA LEU A 422 5.67 18.65 -7.94
C LEU A 422 6.28 20.00 -8.31
N GLY A 423 7.62 20.08 -8.48
CA GLY A 423 8.31 21.29 -8.92
C GLY A 423 7.83 21.77 -10.28
N LEU A 424 7.67 20.86 -11.26
CA LEU A 424 7.10 21.19 -12.57
C LEU A 424 5.60 21.51 -12.48
N THR A 425 4.84 20.85 -11.60
CA THR A 425 3.43 21.18 -11.38
C THR A 425 3.29 22.64 -10.92
N VAL A 426 4.08 23.05 -9.92
CA VAL A 426 4.11 24.45 -9.46
C VAL A 426 4.53 25.39 -10.58
N LEU A 427 5.58 25.06 -11.35
CA LEU A 427 6.04 25.88 -12.45
C LEU A 427 4.96 26.06 -13.53
N PHE A 428 4.32 24.96 -13.95
CA PHE A 428 3.34 25.00 -15.04
C PHE A 428 2.05 25.70 -14.62
N VAL A 429 1.52 25.41 -13.44
CA VAL A 429 0.22 25.91 -13.01
C VAL A 429 0.33 27.30 -12.36
N GLU A 430 1.25 27.50 -11.41
CA GLU A 430 1.34 28.76 -10.66
C GLU A 430 2.17 29.83 -11.40
N ALA A 431 3.28 29.48 -12.07
CA ALA A 431 4.15 30.45 -12.71
C ALA A 431 3.79 30.73 -14.17
N LEU A 432 3.39 29.69 -14.93
CA LEU A 432 3.06 29.81 -16.36
C LEU A 432 1.56 29.85 -16.63
N ALA A 433 0.71 29.69 -15.61
CA ALA A 433 -0.76 29.69 -15.70
C ALA A 433 -1.30 28.70 -16.78
N LEU A 434 -0.66 27.53 -16.89
CA LEU A 434 -1.07 26.45 -17.78
C LEU A 434 -2.18 25.62 -17.12
N ASP A 435 -2.93 24.88 -17.94
CA ASP A 435 -4.10 24.12 -17.52
C ASP A 435 -3.75 22.78 -16.81
N ALA A 436 -4.79 22.04 -16.41
CA ALA A 436 -4.71 20.76 -15.72
C ALA A 436 -3.93 19.68 -16.51
N TRP A 437 -3.91 19.75 -17.87
CA TRP A 437 -3.17 18.80 -18.70
C TRP A 437 -1.65 18.85 -18.40
N TYR A 438 -1.09 20.07 -18.27
CA TYR A 438 0.32 20.25 -17.96
C TYR A 438 0.66 19.84 -16.52
N ALA A 439 -0.26 19.99 -15.58
CA ALA A 439 -0.09 19.50 -14.21
C ALA A 439 0.03 17.98 -14.19
N LEU A 440 -0.85 17.27 -14.90
CA LEU A 440 -0.82 15.81 -15.00
C LEU A 440 0.42 15.33 -15.76
N LEU A 441 0.83 16.06 -16.83
CA LEU A 441 2.09 15.82 -17.53
C LEU A 441 3.30 15.93 -16.60
N ALA A 442 3.34 16.93 -15.72
CA ALA A 442 4.41 17.09 -14.73
C ALA A 442 4.52 15.89 -13.80
N VAL A 443 3.39 15.36 -13.33
CA VAL A 443 3.33 14.12 -12.53
C VAL A 443 3.88 12.94 -13.35
N VAL A 444 3.47 12.77 -14.61
CA VAL A 444 3.99 11.71 -15.50
C VAL A 444 5.49 11.83 -15.69
N ILE A 445 6.04 13.03 -15.88
CA ILE A 445 7.49 13.26 -15.99
C ILE A 445 8.21 12.85 -14.70
N GLY A 446 7.66 13.19 -13.52
CA GLY A 446 8.21 12.78 -12.23
C GLY A 446 8.24 11.25 -12.06
N LEU A 447 7.15 10.57 -12.41
CA LEU A 447 7.04 9.11 -12.40
C LEU A 447 8.02 8.47 -13.40
N ALA A 448 8.13 8.99 -14.62
CA ALA A 448 9.06 8.49 -15.63
C ALA A 448 10.52 8.62 -15.18
N ALA A 449 10.90 9.78 -14.61
CA ALA A 449 12.23 10.01 -14.06
C ALA A 449 12.55 9.02 -12.92
N SER A 450 11.59 8.74 -12.03
CA SER A 450 11.72 7.77 -10.96
C SER A 450 11.90 6.34 -11.52
N THR A 451 11.09 5.97 -12.52
CA THR A 451 11.19 4.66 -13.20
C THR A 451 12.60 4.44 -13.76
N VAL A 452 13.14 5.43 -14.47
CA VAL A 452 14.49 5.36 -15.04
C VAL A 452 15.55 5.25 -13.95
N THR A 453 15.48 6.09 -12.92
CA THR A 453 16.48 6.13 -11.86
C THR A 453 16.52 4.83 -11.06
N ILE A 454 15.35 4.30 -10.67
CA ILE A 454 15.24 3.03 -9.93
C ILE A 454 15.65 1.86 -10.83
N GLY A 455 15.27 1.89 -12.12
CA GLY A 455 15.64 0.88 -13.11
C GLY A 455 17.15 0.82 -13.34
N VAL A 456 17.83 1.97 -13.49
CA VAL A 456 19.30 2.06 -13.59
C VAL A 456 19.97 1.52 -12.32
N ARG A 457 19.45 1.86 -11.13
CA ARG A 457 19.97 1.31 -9.87
C ARG A 457 19.87 -0.21 -9.82
N LEU A 458 18.73 -0.76 -10.20
CA LEU A 458 18.53 -2.21 -10.25
C LEU A 458 19.49 -2.87 -11.24
N TRP A 459 19.64 -2.29 -12.42
CA TRP A 459 20.58 -2.78 -13.41
C TRP A 459 22.02 -2.79 -12.89
N MET A 460 22.48 -1.69 -12.25
CA MET A 460 23.81 -1.62 -11.64
C MET A 460 24.03 -2.68 -10.56
N ARG A 461 22.99 -2.95 -9.73
CA ARG A 461 23.07 -4.00 -8.71
C ARG A 461 23.20 -5.40 -9.32
N LEU A 462 22.46 -5.69 -10.36
CA LEU A 462 22.52 -6.98 -11.06
C LEU A 462 23.81 -7.14 -11.86
N ALA A 463 24.28 -6.09 -12.53
CA ALA A 463 25.53 -6.09 -13.32
C ALA A 463 26.78 -6.17 -12.43
N GLY A 464 26.82 -5.45 -11.30
CA GLY A 464 27.94 -5.48 -10.35
C GLY A 464 28.16 -6.89 -9.77
N ASN A 465 27.08 -7.62 -9.52
CA ASN A 465 27.17 -9.03 -9.09
C ASN A 465 27.66 -9.97 -10.21
N ALA A 466 27.43 -9.63 -11.48
CA ALA A 466 27.94 -10.39 -12.62
C ALA A 466 29.43 -10.11 -12.92
N GLY A 467 29.89 -8.87 -12.63
CA GLY A 467 31.29 -8.46 -12.85
C GLY A 467 32.29 -9.10 -11.88
N GLN A 468 31.88 -9.36 -10.63
CA GLN A 468 32.69 -10.09 -9.64
C GLN A 468 32.96 -11.56 -10.01
N LYS A 469 32.23 -12.13 -10.98
CA LYS A 469 32.45 -13.49 -11.52
C LYS A 469 33.59 -13.58 -12.57
N ARG A 470 34.18 -12.47 -12.99
CA ARG A 470 35.14 -12.44 -14.13
C ARG A 470 36.59 -12.11 -13.77
N ILE A 471 36.95 -12.12 -12.50
CA ILE A 471 38.38 -12.03 -12.13
C ILE A 471 38.82 -13.41 -11.69
N PRO A 472 39.71 -14.10 -12.46
CA PRO A 472 40.20 -15.45 -12.19
C PRO A 472 41.10 -15.49 -10.94
#